data_99c0c848c1efe04ccab5df0ba8723111
#
_entry.id   99c0c848c1efe04ccab5df0ba8723111
#
_cell.length_a   1.000
_cell.length_b   1.000
_cell.length_c   1.000
_cell.angle_alpha   90.00
_cell.angle_beta   90.00
_cell.angle_gamma   90.00
#
_symmetry.space_group_name_H-M   'P 1'
#
loop_
_entity.id
_entity.type
_entity.pdbx_description
1 polymer ?
#
loop_
_entity_poly.entity_id
_entity_poly.type
_entity_poly.pdbx_seq_one_letter_code
_entity_poly.pdbx_strand_id
1 'polypeptide(L)'
;MNNTILLIGNGKLSKSLQPLLKNYIVFVFDENNITELKKYQGSILIDCSLNRAFNYIYDYLKNFPTKTIICSTGHSKKQMNQIKELSNLMPIFKSENFSLGISLINKFIKDNKKIINRYDNYIFDFHHKNKIDSPSGTSKLIMSSFSRSPNVFSIRTSNIIGSHKINLFQDDEEIEITHKITSRNVFAKGIILSIDFILKKEKGFFTMEDLLNEI
;
A
#
# COMPACT_ATOMS: atom_id res chain seq x y z
N MET A 1 -26.10 -3.95 8.55
CA MET A 1 -24.70 -3.65 8.98
C MET A 1 -24.42 -2.19 8.68
N ASN A 2 -23.78 -1.50 9.60
CA ASN A 2 -23.50 -0.07 9.42
C ASN A 2 -22.41 0.10 8.34
N ASN A 3 -22.78 0.52 7.13
CA ASN A 3 -21.86 0.69 6.00
C ASN A 3 -21.13 2.05 6.10
N THR A 4 -20.52 2.31 7.25
CA THR A 4 -19.85 3.60 7.52
C THR A 4 -18.34 3.47 7.44
N ILE A 5 -17.71 4.31 6.64
CA ILE A 5 -16.25 4.42 6.52
C ILE A 5 -15.77 5.72 7.15
N LEU A 6 -14.76 5.61 8.01
CA LEU A 6 -13.97 6.73 8.53
C LEU A 6 -12.72 6.85 7.67
N LEU A 7 -12.69 7.84 6.78
CA LEU A 7 -11.60 8.07 5.83
C LEU A 7 -10.69 9.18 6.35
N ILE A 8 -9.47 8.82 6.72
CA ILE A 8 -8.48 9.75 7.26
C ILE A 8 -7.56 10.23 6.13
N GLY A 9 -7.46 11.54 5.97
CA GLY A 9 -6.72 12.21 4.90
C GLY A 9 -7.61 12.65 3.75
N ASN A 10 -7.28 13.80 3.16
CA ASN A 10 -8.00 14.43 2.04
C ASN A 10 -7.07 14.70 0.85
N GLY A 11 -6.03 13.86 0.70
CA GLY A 11 -5.04 13.92 -0.37
C GLY A 11 -5.49 13.26 -1.67
N LYS A 12 -4.56 13.15 -2.62
CA LYS A 12 -4.83 12.59 -3.97
C LYS A 12 -5.38 11.16 -3.93
N LEU A 13 -4.88 10.30 -3.03
CA LEU A 13 -5.34 8.92 -2.91
C LEU A 13 -6.77 8.86 -2.35
N SER A 14 -7.04 9.59 -1.28
CA SER A 14 -8.38 9.72 -0.71
C SER A 14 -9.40 10.22 -1.74
N LYS A 15 -9.07 11.29 -2.48
CA LYS A 15 -9.94 11.85 -3.54
C LYS A 15 -10.20 10.86 -4.68
N SER A 16 -9.25 10.00 -5.03
CA SER A 16 -9.48 8.97 -6.05
C SER A 16 -10.27 7.77 -5.52
N LEU A 17 -10.27 7.55 -4.20
CA LEU A 17 -11.01 6.47 -3.56
C LEU A 17 -12.50 6.82 -3.35
N GLN A 18 -12.81 8.06 -2.94
CA GLN A 18 -14.18 8.49 -2.59
C GLN A 18 -15.22 8.14 -3.67
N PRO A 19 -15.00 8.37 -4.98
CA PRO A 19 -15.98 8.00 -6.00
C PRO A 19 -16.29 6.50 -6.09
N LEU A 20 -15.40 5.65 -5.56
CA LEU A 20 -15.56 4.19 -5.56
C LEU A 20 -16.32 3.68 -4.31
N LEU A 21 -16.54 4.54 -3.32
CA LEU A 21 -17.20 4.21 -2.05
C LEU A 21 -18.71 4.56 -2.05
N LYS A 22 -19.37 4.56 -3.20
CA LYS A 22 -20.78 5.00 -3.36
C LYS A 22 -21.80 4.25 -2.48
N ASN A 23 -21.48 3.01 -2.10
CA ASN A 23 -22.34 2.16 -1.28
C ASN A 23 -22.09 2.33 0.23
N TYR A 24 -21.24 3.29 0.61
CA TYR A 24 -20.88 3.56 1.99
C TYR A 24 -21.23 4.98 2.39
N ILE A 25 -21.56 5.18 3.67
CA ILE A 25 -21.57 6.50 4.29
C ILE A 25 -20.13 6.83 4.65
N VAL A 26 -19.57 7.91 4.10
CA VAL A 26 -18.15 8.25 4.27
C VAL A 26 -18.02 9.55 5.05
N PHE A 27 -17.34 9.50 6.20
CA PHE A 27 -16.88 10.67 6.94
C PHE A 27 -15.40 10.88 6.66
N VAL A 28 -15.05 12.08 6.20
CA VAL A 28 -13.65 12.41 5.85
C VAL A 28 -13.04 13.29 6.92
N PHE A 29 -11.86 12.88 7.40
CA PHE A 29 -11.09 13.60 8.43
C PHE A 29 -9.73 14.02 7.86
N ASP A 30 -9.36 15.26 8.10
CA ASP A 30 -8.03 15.81 7.78
C ASP A 30 -7.45 16.57 8.97
N GLU A 31 -6.39 17.34 8.76
CA GLU A 31 -5.71 18.05 9.83
C GLU A 31 -6.58 19.08 10.57
N ASN A 32 -7.69 19.53 9.97
CA ASN A 32 -8.59 20.53 10.56
C ASN A 32 -9.63 19.91 11.50
N ASN A 33 -10.01 18.63 11.29
CA ASN A 33 -11.09 17.99 12.01
C ASN A 33 -10.75 16.60 12.60
N ILE A 34 -9.50 16.15 12.51
CA ILE A 34 -9.08 14.83 13.02
C ILE A 34 -9.36 14.63 14.52
N THR A 35 -9.38 15.71 15.30
CA THR A 35 -9.72 15.68 16.74
C THR A 35 -11.15 15.27 17.00
N GLU A 36 -12.04 15.40 16.02
CA GLU A 36 -13.44 15.00 16.11
C GLU A 36 -13.67 13.51 15.82
N LEU A 37 -12.65 12.79 15.33
CA LEU A 37 -12.74 11.37 14.97
C LEU A 37 -13.43 10.54 16.06
N LYS A 38 -13.12 10.79 17.33
CA LYS A 38 -13.72 10.10 18.49
C LYS A 38 -15.24 10.26 18.66
N LYS A 39 -15.85 11.22 17.97
CA LYS A 39 -17.31 11.42 17.98
C LYS A 39 -18.05 10.47 17.03
N TYR A 40 -17.31 9.75 16.17
CA TYR A 40 -17.87 8.93 15.11
C TYR A 40 -17.52 7.47 15.33
N GLN A 41 -18.40 6.58 14.91
CA GLN A 41 -18.16 5.14 14.85
C GLN A 41 -18.38 4.65 13.42
N GLY A 42 -17.43 3.87 12.92
CA GLY A 42 -17.48 3.29 11.58
C GLY A 42 -17.31 1.78 11.62
N SER A 43 -17.72 1.12 10.56
CA SER A 43 -17.42 -0.31 10.35
C SER A 43 -15.99 -0.52 9.84
N ILE A 44 -15.44 0.48 9.16
CA ILE A 44 -14.09 0.47 8.61
C ILE A 44 -13.42 1.83 8.80
N LEU A 45 -12.15 1.85 9.18
CA LEU A 45 -11.28 3.01 9.14
C LEU A 45 -10.27 2.84 8.01
N ILE A 46 -10.14 3.85 7.15
CA ILE A 46 -9.14 3.87 6.06
C ILE A 46 -8.21 5.05 6.24
N ASP A 47 -6.95 4.77 6.50
CA ASP A 47 -5.92 5.79 6.67
C ASP A 47 -5.19 6.06 5.35
N CYS A 48 -5.57 7.13 4.66
CA CYS A 48 -4.90 7.71 3.48
C CYS A 48 -4.13 8.99 3.81
N SER A 49 -3.75 9.18 5.07
CA SER A 49 -3.08 10.38 5.57
C SER A 49 -1.54 10.27 5.54
N LEU A 50 -0.89 11.18 6.23
CA LEU A 50 0.54 11.11 6.56
C LEU A 50 0.73 10.47 7.93
N ASN A 51 1.90 9.91 8.19
CA ASN A 51 2.19 9.22 9.46
C ASN A 51 2.04 10.12 10.70
N ARG A 52 2.04 11.46 10.54
CA ARG A 52 1.76 12.41 11.63
C ARG A 52 0.35 12.28 12.22
N ALA A 53 -0.61 11.75 11.47
CA ALA A 53 -1.96 11.49 11.96
C ALA A 53 -2.04 10.19 12.80
N PHE A 54 -1.00 9.38 12.81
CA PHE A 54 -1.00 8.06 13.42
C PHE A 54 -1.42 8.06 14.90
N ASN A 55 -0.96 9.03 15.69
CA ASN A 55 -1.30 9.07 17.11
C ASN A 55 -2.81 9.22 17.33
N TYR A 56 -3.50 10.07 16.57
CA TYR A 56 -4.97 10.22 16.63
C TYR A 56 -5.68 8.92 16.26
N ILE A 57 -5.20 8.23 15.22
CA ILE A 57 -5.74 6.95 14.76
C ILE A 57 -5.52 5.86 15.81
N TYR A 58 -4.31 5.79 16.37
CA TYR A 58 -3.96 4.82 17.41
C TYR A 58 -4.82 4.98 18.65
N ASP A 59 -4.96 6.23 19.16
CA ASP A 59 -5.79 6.53 20.32
C ASP A 59 -7.28 6.22 20.06
N TYR A 60 -7.76 6.49 18.85
CA TYR A 60 -9.11 6.11 18.44
C TYR A 60 -9.28 4.58 18.47
N LEU A 61 -8.41 3.82 17.82
CA LEU A 61 -8.52 2.37 17.67
C LEU A 61 -8.40 1.61 18.99
N LYS A 62 -7.67 2.14 19.96
CA LYS A 62 -7.61 1.58 21.31
C LYS A 62 -8.95 1.61 22.04
N ASN A 63 -9.74 2.66 21.81
CA ASN A 63 -11.05 2.85 22.46
C ASN A 63 -12.20 2.27 21.63
N PHE A 64 -12.05 2.25 20.30
CA PHE A 64 -13.06 1.80 19.33
C PHE A 64 -12.41 0.84 18.33
N PRO A 65 -12.23 -0.44 18.69
CA PRO A 65 -11.68 -1.44 17.78
C PRO A 65 -12.47 -1.49 16.48
N THR A 66 -11.81 -1.12 15.37
CA THR A 66 -12.47 -0.93 14.06
C THR A 66 -11.61 -1.59 13.00
N LYS A 67 -12.20 -2.34 12.06
CA LYS A 67 -11.49 -2.91 10.91
C LYS A 67 -10.73 -1.81 10.19
N THR A 68 -9.42 -1.95 10.00
CA THR A 68 -8.59 -0.82 9.60
C THR A 68 -7.73 -1.15 8.38
N ILE A 69 -7.71 -0.23 7.41
CA ILE A 69 -6.80 -0.26 6.24
C ILE A 69 -5.84 0.92 6.36
N ILE A 70 -4.54 0.64 6.41
CA ILE A 70 -3.48 1.64 6.54
C ILE A 70 -2.73 1.76 5.22
N CYS A 71 -2.95 2.89 4.53
CA CYS A 71 -2.27 3.25 3.27
C CYS A 71 -1.11 4.22 3.50
N SER A 72 -1.03 4.84 4.67
CA SER A 72 0.05 5.75 5.02
C SER A 72 1.38 5.00 5.16
N THR A 73 2.47 5.68 4.84
CA THR A 73 3.83 5.14 4.80
C THR A 73 4.75 5.86 5.78
N GLY A 74 5.98 5.36 5.98
CA GLY A 74 6.98 6.02 6.80
C GLY A 74 6.76 5.84 8.31
N HIS A 75 6.05 4.81 8.74
CA HIS A 75 5.89 4.49 10.16
C HIS A 75 7.22 4.10 10.80
N SER A 76 7.50 4.65 11.98
CA SER A 76 8.63 4.25 12.80
C SER A 76 8.49 2.81 13.29
N LYS A 77 9.59 2.20 13.76
CA LYS A 77 9.57 0.86 14.36
C LYS A 77 8.58 0.79 15.55
N LYS A 78 8.51 1.86 16.37
CA LYS A 78 7.55 1.96 17.48
C LYS A 78 6.10 1.92 16.97
N GLN A 79 5.78 2.73 15.96
CA GLN A 79 4.44 2.76 15.36
C GLN A 79 4.08 1.42 14.72
N MET A 80 5.02 0.75 14.04
CA MET A 80 4.79 -0.60 13.49
C MET A 80 4.48 -1.63 14.57
N ASN A 81 5.15 -1.56 15.73
CA ASN A 81 4.83 -2.43 16.87
C ASN A 81 3.41 -2.14 17.40
N GLN A 82 3.05 -0.87 17.55
CA GLN A 82 1.69 -0.46 17.95
C GLN A 82 0.60 -0.95 16.97
N ILE A 83 0.86 -0.89 15.67
CA ILE A 83 -0.05 -1.45 14.65
C ILE A 83 -0.22 -2.96 14.84
N LYS A 84 0.88 -3.69 15.11
CA LYS A 84 0.83 -5.13 15.37
C LYS A 84 0.11 -5.47 16.67
N GLU A 85 0.25 -4.67 17.71
CA GLU A 85 -0.52 -4.83 18.96
C GLU A 85 -2.01 -4.69 18.71
N LEU A 86 -2.41 -3.64 17.98
CA LEU A 86 -3.82 -3.44 17.62
C LEU A 86 -4.39 -4.60 16.79
N SER A 87 -3.57 -5.25 15.97
CA SER A 87 -4.03 -6.38 15.15
C SER A 87 -4.43 -7.63 15.96
N ASN A 88 -4.09 -7.69 17.24
CA ASN A 88 -4.58 -8.71 18.16
C ASN A 88 -6.04 -8.47 18.58
N LEU A 89 -6.52 -7.24 18.43
CA LEU A 89 -7.87 -6.81 18.83
C LEU A 89 -8.83 -6.71 17.64
N MET A 90 -8.31 -6.36 16.47
CA MET A 90 -9.08 -6.11 15.25
C MET A 90 -8.29 -6.49 14.00
N PRO A 91 -8.94 -6.69 12.84
CA PRO A 91 -8.20 -6.91 11.61
C PRO A 91 -7.60 -5.60 11.10
N ILE A 92 -6.31 -5.62 10.81
CA ILE A 92 -5.56 -4.49 10.22
C ILE A 92 -4.93 -4.94 8.91
N PHE A 93 -5.28 -4.27 7.83
CA PHE A 93 -4.66 -4.42 6.53
C PHE A 93 -3.68 -3.27 6.29
N LYS A 94 -2.40 -3.57 6.06
CA LYS A 94 -1.39 -2.54 5.80
C LYS A 94 -0.64 -2.83 4.52
N SER A 95 -0.52 -1.81 3.65
CA SER A 95 0.36 -1.86 2.50
C SER A 95 0.98 -0.49 2.20
N GLU A 96 2.20 -0.52 1.68
CA GLU A 96 2.88 0.67 1.15
C GLU A 96 2.53 0.90 -0.33
N ASN A 97 1.96 -0.11 -0.99
CA ASN A 97 1.51 -0.03 -2.38
C ASN A 97 0.31 -0.95 -2.60
N PHE A 98 -0.82 -0.39 -3.02
CA PHE A 98 -2.08 -1.11 -3.27
C PHE A 98 -2.25 -1.56 -4.74
N SER A 99 -1.20 -1.53 -5.56
CA SER A 99 -1.25 -2.09 -6.91
C SER A 99 -1.16 -3.62 -6.86
N LEU A 100 -2.19 -4.32 -7.33
CA LEU A 100 -2.16 -5.78 -7.47
C LEU A 100 -0.99 -6.23 -8.37
N GLY A 101 -0.73 -5.51 -9.46
CA GLY A 101 0.38 -5.84 -10.37
C GLY A 101 1.74 -5.80 -9.67
N ILE A 102 1.99 -4.79 -8.83
CA ILE A 102 3.23 -4.71 -8.03
C ILE A 102 3.29 -5.85 -7.01
N SER A 103 2.17 -6.16 -6.35
CA SER A 103 2.10 -7.24 -5.38
C SER A 103 2.35 -8.61 -6.02
N LEU A 104 1.81 -8.83 -7.23
CA LEU A 104 2.05 -10.03 -8.03
C LEU A 104 3.54 -10.17 -8.41
N ILE A 105 4.17 -9.08 -8.86
CA ILE A 105 5.61 -9.07 -9.18
C ILE A 105 6.44 -9.38 -7.93
N ASN A 106 6.12 -8.76 -6.81
CA ASN A 106 6.83 -9.01 -5.55
C ASN A 106 6.69 -10.47 -5.10
N LYS A 107 5.49 -11.04 -5.23
CA LYS A 107 5.24 -12.44 -4.91
C LYS A 107 6.02 -13.35 -5.86
N PHE A 108 5.97 -13.10 -7.18
CA PHE A 108 6.75 -13.86 -8.16
C PHE A 108 8.25 -13.88 -7.82
N ILE A 109 8.83 -12.72 -7.50
CA ILE A 109 10.26 -12.62 -7.13
C ILE A 109 10.54 -13.40 -5.84
N LYS A 110 9.69 -13.26 -4.83
CA LYS A 110 9.85 -13.96 -3.54
C LYS A 110 9.76 -15.48 -3.69
N ASP A 111 8.78 -15.97 -4.42
CA ASP A 111 8.53 -17.40 -4.61
C ASP A 111 9.64 -18.07 -5.43
N ASN A 112 10.31 -17.31 -6.32
CA ASN A 112 11.34 -17.80 -7.23
C ASN A 112 12.75 -17.35 -6.86
N LYS A 113 13.01 -16.93 -5.63
CA LYS A 113 14.30 -16.35 -5.18
C LYS A 113 15.52 -17.19 -5.57
N LYS A 114 15.44 -18.51 -5.44
CA LYS A 114 16.57 -19.43 -5.72
C LYS A 114 17.00 -19.38 -7.19
N ILE A 115 16.04 -19.29 -8.10
CA ILE A 115 16.28 -19.21 -9.54
C ILE A 115 16.72 -17.78 -9.91
N ILE A 116 16.00 -16.77 -9.43
CA ILE A 116 16.26 -15.36 -9.72
C ILE A 116 17.67 -14.94 -9.26
N ASN A 117 18.20 -15.53 -8.18
CA ASN A 117 19.57 -15.27 -7.73
C ASN A 117 20.67 -15.74 -8.68
N ARG A 118 20.35 -16.54 -9.72
CA ARG A 118 21.29 -16.95 -10.75
C ARG A 118 21.45 -15.92 -11.86
N TYR A 119 20.54 -14.92 -11.90
CA TYR A 119 20.53 -13.84 -12.87
C TYR A 119 21.15 -12.59 -12.30
N ASP A 120 21.73 -11.77 -13.17
CA ASP A 120 22.06 -10.40 -12.88
C ASP A 120 20.76 -9.57 -12.91
N ASN A 121 20.44 -8.96 -11.77
CA ASN A 121 19.13 -8.35 -11.54
C ASN A 121 19.23 -6.83 -11.65
N TYR A 122 18.36 -6.25 -12.48
CA TYR A 122 18.27 -4.81 -12.70
C TYR A 122 16.83 -4.31 -12.57
N ILE A 123 16.68 -3.10 -12.02
CA ILE A 123 15.40 -2.39 -11.95
C ILE A 123 15.58 -1.02 -12.58
N PHE A 124 14.76 -0.69 -13.56
CA PHE A 124 14.64 0.65 -14.12
C PHE A 124 13.35 1.32 -13.63
N ASP A 125 13.52 2.46 -12.98
CA ASP A 125 12.48 3.22 -12.25
C ASP A 125 12.19 4.53 -13.01
N PHE A 126 11.14 4.54 -13.83
CA PHE A 126 10.76 5.70 -14.64
C PHE A 126 9.63 6.47 -13.97
N HIS A 127 9.85 7.76 -13.74
CA HIS A 127 8.84 8.67 -13.23
C HIS A 127 8.98 10.07 -13.84
N HIS A 128 7.97 10.92 -13.59
CA HIS A 128 7.97 12.31 -14.04
C HIS A 128 9.16 13.08 -13.45
N LYS A 129 9.60 14.14 -14.18
CA LYS A 129 10.78 14.95 -13.84
C LYS A 129 10.74 15.59 -12.43
N ASN A 130 9.55 15.83 -11.88
CA ASN A 130 9.36 16.48 -10.58
C ASN A 130 9.31 15.48 -9.40
N LYS A 131 9.58 14.18 -9.61
CA LYS A 131 9.63 13.21 -8.53
C LYS A 131 10.96 13.29 -7.78
N ILE A 132 10.89 13.58 -6.48
CA ILE A 132 12.07 13.84 -5.63
C ILE A 132 12.77 12.54 -5.21
N ASP A 133 11.99 11.54 -4.75
CA ASP A 133 12.55 10.30 -4.24
C ASP A 133 13.17 9.45 -5.36
N SER A 134 14.39 8.97 -5.13
CA SER A 134 15.17 8.11 -6.03
C SER A 134 15.99 7.12 -5.19
N PRO A 135 15.81 5.79 -5.37
CA PRO A 135 14.72 5.14 -6.10
C PRO A 135 13.34 5.43 -5.51
N SER A 136 12.27 5.22 -6.31
CA SER A 136 10.89 5.37 -5.85
C SER A 136 10.53 4.40 -4.72
N GLY A 137 9.50 4.73 -3.93
CA GLY A 137 8.99 3.82 -2.90
C GLY A 137 8.61 2.44 -3.46
N THR A 138 8.03 2.40 -4.67
CA THR A 138 7.70 1.14 -5.36
C THR A 138 8.95 0.35 -5.74
N SER A 139 10.00 1.02 -6.24
CA SER A 139 11.27 0.33 -6.55
C SER A 139 11.91 -0.23 -5.29
N LYS A 140 11.92 0.51 -4.17
CA LYS A 140 12.41 0.02 -2.88
C LYS A 140 11.62 -1.21 -2.41
N LEU A 141 10.30 -1.21 -2.60
CA LEU A 141 9.46 -2.35 -2.28
C LEU A 141 9.79 -3.57 -3.15
N ILE A 142 9.98 -3.38 -4.47
CA ILE A 142 10.42 -4.46 -5.37
C ILE A 142 11.81 -4.98 -4.97
N MET A 143 12.77 -4.08 -4.71
CA MET A 143 14.12 -4.45 -4.24
C MET A 143 14.08 -5.36 -3.01
N SER A 144 13.20 -5.06 -2.04
CA SER A 144 13.08 -5.85 -0.81
C SER A 144 12.58 -7.27 -1.03
N SER A 145 12.05 -7.58 -2.21
CA SER A 145 11.60 -8.92 -2.59
C SER A 145 12.75 -9.82 -3.07
N PHE A 146 13.87 -9.24 -3.49
CA PHE A 146 15.08 -9.99 -3.88
C PHE A 146 15.88 -10.44 -2.66
N SER A 147 16.59 -11.56 -2.77
CA SER A 147 17.54 -12.01 -1.73
C SER A 147 18.86 -11.26 -1.80
N ARG A 148 19.32 -10.95 -3.04
CA ARG A 148 20.48 -10.11 -3.34
C ARG A 148 19.96 -8.80 -3.93
N SER A 149 20.41 -7.67 -3.42
CA SER A 149 19.96 -6.36 -3.90
C SER A 149 20.23 -6.19 -5.40
N PRO A 150 19.22 -5.90 -6.22
CA PRO A 150 19.39 -5.63 -7.64
C PRO A 150 20.06 -4.26 -7.87
N ASN A 151 20.67 -4.07 -9.05
CA ASN A 151 21.08 -2.76 -9.51
C ASN A 151 19.85 -1.91 -9.88
N VAL A 152 19.78 -0.65 -9.43
CA VAL A 152 18.63 0.21 -9.68
C VAL A 152 19.02 1.49 -10.39
N PHE A 153 18.34 1.77 -11.49
CA PHE A 153 18.49 2.99 -12.29
C PHE A 153 17.21 3.79 -12.26
N SER A 154 17.28 4.99 -11.70
CA SER A 154 16.12 5.90 -11.61
C SER A 154 16.17 6.93 -12.72
N ILE A 155 15.17 6.91 -13.60
CA ILE A 155 15.04 7.81 -14.74
C ILE A 155 13.88 8.76 -14.48
N ARG A 156 14.15 10.05 -14.57
CA ARG A 156 13.19 11.15 -14.37
C ARG A 156 13.01 11.89 -15.67
N THR A 157 11.84 11.68 -16.30
CA THR A 157 11.59 12.22 -17.65
C THR A 157 10.11 12.48 -17.87
N SER A 158 9.79 13.46 -18.71
CA SER A 158 8.41 13.76 -19.17
C SER A 158 7.37 13.77 -18.04
N ASN A 159 6.16 13.26 -18.31
CA ASN A 159 5.03 13.20 -17.39
C ASN A 159 4.64 11.73 -17.05
N ILE A 160 5.60 10.81 -17.03
CA ILE A 160 5.37 9.41 -16.70
C ILE A 160 4.88 9.31 -15.24
N ILE A 161 3.71 8.68 -15.03
CA ILE A 161 3.15 8.51 -13.69
C ILE A 161 4.01 7.56 -12.85
N GLY A 162 4.42 6.44 -13.45
CA GLY A 162 5.30 5.43 -12.88
C GLY A 162 5.40 4.21 -13.78
N SER A 163 6.62 3.76 -14.05
CA SER A 163 6.89 2.51 -14.75
C SER A 163 8.12 1.86 -14.12
N HIS A 164 8.02 0.56 -13.91
CA HIS A 164 9.11 -0.25 -13.35
C HIS A 164 9.37 -1.39 -14.31
N LYS A 165 10.60 -1.47 -14.79
CA LYS A 165 11.07 -2.55 -15.65
C LYS A 165 12.09 -3.35 -14.86
N ILE A 166 11.87 -4.64 -14.71
CA ILE A 166 12.74 -5.59 -14.05
C ILE A 166 13.35 -6.45 -15.13
N ASN A 167 14.67 -6.45 -15.26
CA ASN A 167 15.40 -7.30 -16.16
C ASN A 167 16.26 -8.28 -15.34
N LEU A 168 16.18 -9.55 -15.72
CA LEU A 168 16.96 -10.63 -15.19
C LEU A 168 17.80 -11.17 -16.35
N PHE A 169 19.12 -10.99 -16.29
CA PHE A 169 20.06 -11.36 -17.34
C PHE A 169 20.83 -12.61 -16.97
N GLN A 170 21.00 -13.49 -17.93
CA GLN A 170 21.92 -14.61 -17.95
C GLN A 170 22.61 -14.65 -19.32
N ASP A 171 23.72 -15.42 -19.49
CA ASP A 171 24.54 -15.37 -20.69
C ASP A 171 23.76 -15.52 -22.00
N ASP A 172 22.76 -16.41 -22.03
CA ASP A 172 22.02 -16.78 -23.23
C ASP A 172 20.54 -16.39 -23.20
N GLU A 173 20.05 -15.73 -22.11
CA GLU A 173 18.64 -15.33 -21.99
C GLU A 173 18.43 -14.08 -21.16
N GLU A 174 17.34 -13.39 -21.46
CA GLU A 174 16.84 -12.27 -20.69
C GLU A 174 15.36 -12.48 -20.36
N ILE A 175 15.00 -12.21 -19.09
CA ILE A 175 13.59 -12.11 -18.68
C ILE A 175 13.30 -10.64 -18.37
N GLU A 176 12.28 -10.09 -19.04
CA GLU A 176 11.78 -8.74 -18.81
C GLU A 176 10.40 -8.78 -18.21
N ILE A 177 10.21 -8.08 -17.08
CA ILE A 177 8.90 -7.85 -16.47
C ILE A 177 8.68 -6.34 -16.41
N THR A 178 7.64 -5.84 -17.10
CA THR A 178 7.33 -4.42 -17.11
C THR A 178 5.96 -4.15 -16.47
N HIS A 179 5.96 -3.27 -15.45
CA HIS A 179 4.75 -2.74 -14.83
C HIS A 179 4.64 -1.25 -15.11
N LYS A 180 3.56 -0.83 -15.79
CA LYS A 180 3.31 0.56 -16.13
C LYS A 180 1.98 1.03 -15.56
N ILE A 181 1.99 2.15 -14.84
CA ILE A 181 0.80 2.80 -14.31
C ILE A 181 0.30 3.82 -15.34
N THR A 182 -0.92 3.64 -15.80
CA THR A 182 -1.62 4.57 -16.72
C THR A 182 -2.55 5.51 -15.95
N SER A 183 -3.00 5.12 -14.76
CA SER A 183 -3.84 5.94 -13.87
C SER A 183 -3.55 5.62 -12.40
N ARG A 184 -3.59 6.64 -11.54
CA ARG A 184 -3.47 6.48 -10.08
C ARG A 184 -4.66 5.75 -9.44
N ASN A 185 -5.76 5.59 -10.17
CA ASN A 185 -6.92 4.83 -9.72
C ASN A 185 -6.60 3.35 -9.43
N VAL A 186 -5.48 2.82 -9.95
CA VAL A 186 -5.02 1.45 -9.63
C VAL A 186 -4.88 1.25 -8.12
N PHE A 187 -4.40 2.25 -7.38
CA PHE A 187 -4.25 2.16 -5.93
C PHE A 187 -5.60 2.18 -5.21
N ALA A 188 -6.53 3.05 -5.64
CA ALA A 188 -7.88 3.09 -5.09
C ALA A 188 -8.63 1.77 -5.32
N LYS A 189 -8.50 1.15 -6.50
CA LYS A 189 -9.05 -0.18 -6.79
C LYS A 189 -8.48 -1.26 -5.87
N GLY A 190 -7.18 -1.23 -5.59
CA GLY A 190 -6.57 -2.16 -4.64
C GLY A 190 -7.09 -1.97 -3.20
N ILE A 191 -7.37 -0.73 -2.78
CA ILE A 191 -8.00 -0.45 -1.49
C ILE A 191 -9.41 -1.04 -1.44
N ILE A 192 -10.23 -0.92 -2.51
CA ILE A 192 -11.56 -1.55 -2.57
C ILE A 192 -11.46 -3.06 -2.37
N LEU A 193 -10.54 -3.74 -3.04
CA LEU A 193 -10.32 -5.17 -2.83
C LEU A 193 -9.91 -5.50 -1.39
N SER A 194 -9.12 -4.62 -0.77
CA SER A 194 -8.72 -4.76 0.64
C SER A 194 -9.90 -4.56 1.60
N ILE A 195 -10.91 -3.74 1.23
CA ILE A 195 -12.17 -3.62 1.99
C ILE A 195 -12.90 -4.97 1.98
N ASP A 196 -13.13 -5.55 0.80
CA ASP A 196 -13.83 -6.82 0.66
C ASP A 196 -13.12 -7.96 1.39
N PHE A 197 -11.78 -7.94 1.38
CA PHE A 197 -10.95 -8.89 2.10
C PHE A 197 -11.09 -8.71 3.63
N ILE A 198 -10.89 -7.48 4.15
CA ILE A 198 -10.82 -7.25 5.60
C ILE A 198 -12.18 -7.41 6.29
N LEU A 199 -13.28 -7.19 5.56
CA LEU A 199 -14.64 -7.40 6.07
C LEU A 199 -14.87 -8.83 6.53
N LYS A 200 -14.20 -9.81 5.92
CA LYS A 200 -14.29 -11.24 6.23
C LYS A 200 -13.38 -11.68 7.40
N LYS A 201 -12.55 -10.78 7.93
CA LYS A 201 -11.60 -11.08 8.98
C LYS A 201 -12.09 -10.57 10.33
N GLU A 202 -11.76 -11.30 11.40
CA GLU A 202 -12.12 -10.92 12.77
C GLU A 202 -10.98 -10.15 13.44
N LYS A 203 -9.74 -10.63 13.31
CA LYS A 203 -8.52 -10.01 13.82
C LYS A 203 -7.32 -10.49 13.03
N GLY A 204 -6.19 -9.79 13.15
CA GLY A 204 -4.92 -10.16 12.53
C GLY A 204 -4.30 -9.01 11.73
N PHE A 205 -3.03 -9.18 11.39
CA PHE A 205 -2.27 -8.26 10.54
C PHE A 205 -2.19 -8.85 9.14
N PHE A 206 -2.67 -8.12 8.15
CA PHE A 206 -2.79 -8.56 6.76
C PHE A 206 -2.11 -7.59 5.81
N THR A 207 -1.67 -8.11 4.67
CA THR A 207 -0.94 -7.42 3.62
C THR A 207 -1.54 -7.72 2.23
N MET A 208 -1.00 -7.08 1.20
CA MET A 208 -1.38 -7.41 -0.19
C MET A 208 -1.01 -8.84 -0.59
N GLU A 209 -0.01 -9.46 0.07
CA GLU A 209 0.36 -10.85 -0.19
C GLU A 209 -0.72 -11.81 0.33
N ASP A 210 -1.28 -11.53 1.52
CA ASP A 210 -2.38 -12.30 2.07
C ASP A 210 -3.63 -12.19 1.18
N LEU A 211 -3.93 -10.99 0.67
CA LEU A 211 -5.01 -10.77 -0.27
C LEU A 211 -4.81 -11.57 -1.57
N LEU A 212 -3.60 -11.55 -2.15
CA LEU A 212 -3.29 -12.30 -3.37
C LEU A 212 -3.43 -13.82 -3.20
N ASN A 213 -3.23 -14.34 -2.01
CA ASN A 213 -3.36 -15.78 -1.73
C ASN A 213 -4.84 -16.22 -1.65
N GLU A 214 -5.80 -15.30 -1.54
CA GLU A 214 -7.24 -15.59 -1.44
C GLU A 214 -8.03 -15.31 -2.73
N ILE A 215 -7.43 -14.64 -3.70
CA ILE A 215 -8.04 -14.36 -5.02
C ILE A 215 -7.34 -15.19 -6.11
#